data_7c33f1bab85fdaeca436c1b3e7a0c8aa
#
_entry.id   7c33f1bab85fdaeca436c1b3e7a0c8aa
#
_cell.length_a   1.000
_cell.length_b   1.000
_cell.length_c   1.000
_cell.angle_alpha   90.00
_cell.angle_beta   90.00
_cell.angle_gamma   90.00
#
_symmetry.space_group_name_H-M   'P 1'
#
loop_
_entity.id
_entity.type
_entity.pdbx_description
1 polymer ?
#
loop_
_entity_poly.entity_id
_entity_poly.type
_entity_poly.pdbx_seq_one_letter_code
_entity_poly.pdbx_strand_id
1 'polypeptide(L)'
;IIVYSSTTGWHTFLSSRLEENGGTYEGLSIAPAGSKYEGKLVEYDAAGEQVRPWDISITKVTFALLFNSVLLLVIVLCVAHWYRKRPQGAKAPGGFIGFMEMFIMMVNDDIIKSCVGPNYRKFAPYLLTAFFFIFINNMMGLIPFFPGGANVTGNIAITMVLAVCTFLAVNIFGSKHYWKDIFWPDVPWWLKVPIPMMPF
;
A
#
# COMPACT_ATOMS: atom_id res chain seq x y z
N ILE A 1 2.94 19.73 -8.74
CA ILE A 1 3.31 19.01 -9.97
C ILE A 1 4.81 19.10 -10.10
N ILE A 2 5.45 17.96 -10.28
CA ILE A 2 6.89 17.81 -10.54
C ILE A 2 7.02 16.89 -11.74
N VAL A 3 7.44 17.44 -12.88
CA VAL A 3 7.48 16.72 -14.16
C VAL A 3 8.84 16.93 -14.82
N TYR A 4 9.36 15.86 -15.40
CA TYR A 4 10.53 15.93 -16.27
C TYR A 4 10.12 15.72 -17.73
N SER A 5 10.27 16.77 -18.52
CA SER A 5 10.10 16.74 -19.96
C SER A 5 11.42 16.38 -20.63
N SER A 6 11.36 15.57 -21.69
CA SER A 6 12.54 15.24 -22.49
C SER A 6 13.04 16.42 -23.34
N THR A 7 12.18 17.42 -23.59
CA THR A 7 12.48 18.58 -24.45
C THR A 7 12.86 19.81 -23.63
N THR A 8 12.18 20.07 -22.53
CA THR A 8 12.31 21.32 -21.74
C THR A 8 12.93 21.13 -20.37
N GLY A 9 13.14 19.86 -19.92
CA GLY A 9 13.76 19.54 -18.63
C GLY A 9 12.79 19.48 -17.46
N TRP A 10 13.24 19.87 -16.26
CA TRP A 10 12.45 19.82 -15.04
C TRP A 10 11.49 21.01 -14.91
N HIS A 11 10.21 20.70 -14.69
CA HIS A 11 9.16 21.66 -14.38
C HIS A 11 8.61 21.39 -13.00
N THR A 12 8.50 22.45 -12.18
CA THR A 12 7.93 22.36 -10.82
C THR A 12 6.97 23.52 -10.61
N PHE A 13 5.68 23.21 -10.49
CA PHE A 13 4.64 24.22 -10.28
C PHE A 13 3.44 23.67 -9.51
N LEU A 14 2.58 24.54 -9.00
CA LEU A 14 1.35 24.17 -8.33
C LEU A 14 0.27 23.81 -9.36
N SER A 15 -0.56 22.81 -9.05
CA SER A 15 -1.67 22.39 -9.93
C SER A 15 -2.67 23.52 -10.23
N SER A 16 -2.84 24.48 -9.30
CA SER A 16 -3.67 25.66 -9.50
C SER A 16 -3.24 26.48 -10.72
N ARG A 17 -1.96 26.53 -11.05
CA ARG A 17 -1.47 27.23 -12.25
C ARG A 17 -1.96 26.64 -13.56
N LEU A 18 -2.16 25.31 -13.59
CA LEU A 18 -2.76 24.65 -14.75
C LEU A 18 -4.26 25.00 -14.88
N GLU A 19 -4.96 25.05 -13.77
CA GLU A 19 -6.40 25.42 -13.75
C GLU A 19 -6.61 26.89 -14.15
N GLU A 20 -5.79 27.79 -13.64
CA GLU A 20 -5.83 29.24 -13.95
C GLU A 20 -5.54 29.53 -15.44
N ASN A 21 -4.69 28.71 -16.08
CA ASN A 21 -4.29 28.88 -17.48
C ASN A 21 -5.05 27.97 -18.46
N GLY A 22 -6.26 27.54 -18.11
CA GLY A 22 -7.10 26.74 -19.00
C GLY A 22 -6.57 25.35 -19.31
N GLY A 23 -5.82 24.76 -18.38
CA GLY A 23 -5.31 23.39 -18.50
C GLY A 23 -3.95 23.27 -19.21
N THR A 24 -3.30 24.39 -19.52
CA THR A 24 -1.97 24.42 -20.17
C THR A 24 -1.02 25.32 -19.40
N TYR A 25 0.19 24.84 -19.13
CA TYR A 25 1.24 25.63 -18.49
C TYR A 25 2.62 25.13 -18.92
N GLU A 26 3.50 26.03 -19.33
CA GLU A 26 4.88 25.73 -19.78
C GLU A 26 4.99 24.60 -20.84
N GLY A 27 4.07 24.53 -21.80
CA GLY A 27 4.04 23.50 -22.84
C GLY A 27 3.43 22.15 -22.38
N LEU A 28 3.09 22.03 -21.11
CA LEU A 28 2.40 20.88 -20.56
C LEU A 28 0.90 21.12 -20.56
N SER A 29 0.10 20.10 -20.90
CA SER A 29 -1.36 20.17 -20.91
C SER A 29 -1.97 18.92 -20.29
N ILE A 30 -3.21 19.06 -19.80
CA ILE A 30 -4.00 17.89 -19.39
C ILE A 30 -4.60 17.27 -20.65
N ALA A 31 -4.35 16.00 -20.89
CA ALA A 31 -4.86 15.28 -22.04
C ALA A 31 -6.39 15.28 -22.04
N PRO A 32 -7.06 15.66 -23.17
CA PRO A 32 -8.50 15.73 -23.27
C PRO A 32 -9.16 14.34 -23.16
N ALA A 33 -10.45 14.35 -22.80
CA ALA A 33 -11.26 13.13 -22.75
C ALA A 33 -11.26 12.43 -24.12
N GLY A 34 -11.11 11.11 -24.12
CA GLY A 34 -11.02 10.28 -25.32
C GLY A 34 -9.63 10.16 -25.93
N SER A 35 -8.60 10.82 -25.38
CA SER A 35 -7.21 10.62 -25.81
C SER A 35 -6.55 9.41 -25.13
N LYS A 36 -5.46 8.91 -25.72
CA LYS A 36 -4.67 7.77 -25.16
C LYS A 36 -4.22 8.00 -23.70
N TYR A 37 -4.06 9.25 -23.29
CA TYR A 37 -3.56 9.65 -21.97
C TYR A 37 -4.56 10.51 -21.19
N GLU A 38 -5.86 10.29 -21.37
CA GLU A 38 -6.95 11.05 -20.75
C GLU A 38 -6.68 11.38 -19.27
N GLY A 39 -6.81 12.65 -18.93
CA GLY A 39 -6.64 13.18 -17.57
C GLY A 39 -5.22 13.18 -17.02
N LYS A 40 -4.22 12.83 -17.85
CA LYS A 40 -2.78 12.87 -17.48
C LYS A 40 -2.11 14.08 -18.10
N LEU A 41 -0.99 14.48 -17.49
CA LEU A 41 -0.13 15.50 -18.08
C LEU A 41 0.56 14.94 -19.33
N VAL A 42 0.45 15.69 -20.42
CA VAL A 42 1.07 15.39 -21.71
C VAL A 42 1.79 16.63 -22.24
N GLU A 43 2.81 16.37 -23.01
CA GLU A 43 3.55 17.34 -23.81
C GLU A 43 3.28 17.05 -25.29
N TYR A 44 3.24 18.08 -26.11
CA TYR A 44 3.14 17.93 -27.58
C TYR A 44 4.54 18.05 -28.18
N ASP A 45 4.97 17.01 -28.87
CA ASP A 45 6.23 17.01 -29.60
C ASP A 45 6.13 17.93 -30.84
N ALA A 46 7.25 18.23 -31.46
CA ALA A 46 7.32 19.03 -32.70
C ALA A 46 6.46 18.47 -33.85
N ALA A 47 6.10 17.18 -33.79
CA ALA A 47 5.18 16.53 -34.70
C ALA A 47 3.70 16.65 -34.29
N GLY A 48 3.39 17.27 -33.15
CA GLY A 48 2.03 17.40 -32.61
C GLY A 48 1.50 16.11 -31.94
N GLU A 49 2.37 15.12 -31.73
CA GLU A 49 1.97 13.90 -31.03
C GLU A 49 2.04 14.07 -29.50
N GLN A 50 1.10 13.42 -28.79
CA GLN A 50 1.06 13.44 -27.34
C GLN A 50 2.14 12.52 -26.76
N VAL A 51 3.14 13.09 -26.10
CA VAL A 51 4.18 12.39 -25.37
C VAL A 51 3.92 12.53 -23.88
N ARG A 52 4.07 11.44 -23.15
CA ARG A 52 3.91 11.46 -21.68
C ARG A 52 5.25 11.75 -21.02
N PRO A 53 5.41 12.90 -20.36
CA PRO A 53 6.61 13.20 -19.58
C PRO A 53 6.68 12.32 -18.32
N TRP A 54 7.85 12.26 -17.69
CA TRP A 54 8.02 11.58 -16.40
C TRP A 54 7.39 12.43 -15.29
N ASP A 55 6.25 11.98 -14.80
CA ASP A 55 5.46 12.65 -13.78
C ASP A 55 5.73 12.02 -12.40
N ILE A 56 6.40 12.79 -11.52
CA ILE A 56 6.70 12.43 -10.13
C ILE A 56 5.86 13.29 -9.17
N SER A 57 4.76 13.82 -9.63
CA SER A 57 3.91 14.73 -8.85
C SER A 57 3.32 14.04 -7.63
N ILE A 58 3.29 14.79 -6.52
CA ILE A 58 2.62 14.33 -5.30
C ILE A 58 1.11 14.47 -5.50
N THR A 59 0.48 13.37 -5.83
CA THR A 59 -0.98 13.29 -5.95
C THR A 59 -1.63 13.24 -4.57
N LYS A 60 -2.96 13.47 -4.49
CA LYS A 60 -3.74 13.31 -3.26
C LYS A 60 -3.52 11.92 -2.62
N VAL A 61 -3.48 10.88 -3.44
CA VAL A 61 -3.26 9.49 -2.98
C VAL A 61 -1.84 9.31 -2.43
N THR A 62 -0.83 9.84 -3.11
CA THR A 62 0.57 9.77 -2.65
C THR A 62 0.77 10.53 -1.34
N PHE A 63 0.17 11.71 -1.22
CA PHE A 63 0.21 12.49 0.02
C PHE A 63 -0.47 11.72 1.16
N ALA A 64 -1.67 11.20 0.94
CA ALA A 64 -2.39 10.42 1.94
C ALA A 64 -1.61 9.16 2.35
N LEU A 65 -0.98 8.46 1.41
CA LEU A 65 -0.14 7.30 1.69
C LEU A 65 1.02 7.67 2.62
N LEU A 66 1.75 8.74 2.33
CA LEU A 66 2.87 9.20 3.15
C LEU A 66 2.40 9.66 4.53
N PHE A 67 1.32 10.44 4.59
CA PHE A 67 0.73 10.92 5.84
C PHE A 67 0.28 9.75 6.72
N ASN A 68 -0.47 8.80 6.18
CA ASN A 68 -0.95 7.64 6.92
C ASN A 68 0.20 6.73 7.39
N SER A 69 1.27 6.61 6.58
CA SER A 69 2.46 5.84 6.95
C SER A 69 3.20 6.50 8.13
N VAL A 70 3.35 7.82 8.12
CA VAL A 70 3.94 8.57 9.24
C VAL A 70 3.05 8.48 10.47
N LEU A 71 1.73 8.61 10.32
CA LEU A 71 0.76 8.48 11.40
C LEU A 71 0.86 7.10 12.06
N LEU A 72 0.89 6.02 11.27
CA LEU A 72 1.10 4.67 11.77
C LEU A 72 2.40 4.53 12.56
N LEU A 73 3.48 5.05 11.99
CA LEU A 73 4.80 5.00 12.63
C LEU A 73 4.81 5.73 13.96
N VAL A 74 4.22 6.92 14.03
CA VAL A 74 4.08 7.68 15.28
C VAL A 74 3.27 6.91 16.31
N ILE A 75 2.13 6.33 15.94
CA ILE A 75 1.29 5.53 16.85
C ILE A 75 2.10 4.36 17.42
N VAL A 76 2.75 3.58 16.56
CA VAL A 76 3.53 2.40 16.98
C VAL A 76 4.70 2.81 17.87
N LEU A 77 5.43 3.88 17.52
CA LEU A 77 6.55 4.37 18.33
C LEU A 77 6.09 4.90 19.69
N CYS A 78 4.95 5.60 19.76
CA CYS A 78 4.38 6.06 21.01
C CYS A 78 4.03 4.89 21.94
N VAL A 79 3.37 3.86 21.42
CA VAL A 79 3.04 2.64 22.16
C VAL A 79 4.33 1.93 22.62
N ALA A 80 5.29 1.72 21.73
CA ALA A 80 6.56 1.07 22.04
C ALA A 80 7.37 1.85 23.09
N HIS A 81 7.41 3.18 22.98
CA HIS A 81 8.09 4.05 23.94
C HIS A 81 7.46 3.97 25.33
N TRP A 82 6.13 3.93 25.41
CA TRP A 82 5.41 3.78 26.66
C TRP A 82 5.77 2.45 27.36
N TYR A 83 5.83 1.33 26.60
CA TYR A 83 6.22 0.02 27.14
C TYR A 83 7.68 -0.04 27.59
N ARG A 84 8.61 0.59 26.84
CA ARG A 84 10.04 0.64 27.20
C ARG A 84 10.31 1.29 28.56
N LYS A 85 9.46 2.22 28.98
CA LYS A 85 9.64 2.97 30.24
C LYS A 85 9.05 2.25 31.47
N ARG A 86 8.35 1.15 31.29
CA ARG A 86 7.65 0.48 32.38
C ARG A 86 8.28 -0.86 32.73
N PRO A 87 8.38 -1.19 34.04
CA PRO A 87 8.87 -2.49 34.49
C PRO A 87 7.87 -3.60 34.16
N GLN A 88 8.39 -4.82 34.00
CA GLN A 88 7.56 -6.00 33.83
C GLN A 88 6.65 -6.18 35.05
N GLY A 89 5.36 -6.42 34.83
CA GLY A 89 4.36 -6.56 35.90
C GLY A 89 3.67 -5.25 36.30
N ALA A 90 3.94 -4.12 35.61
CA ALA A 90 3.19 -2.90 35.79
C ALA A 90 1.70 -3.09 35.45
N LYS A 91 0.83 -2.27 36.08
CA LYS A 91 -0.62 -2.29 35.84
C LYS A 91 -0.91 -2.07 34.35
N ALA A 92 -1.90 -2.82 33.83
CA ALA A 92 -2.31 -2.72 32.44
C ALA A 92 -2.60 -1.26 32.03
N PRO A 93 -2.20 -0.84 30.81
CA PRO A 93 -2.46 0.50 30.33
C PRO A 93 -3.97 0.73 30.13
N GLY A 94 -4.41 1.95 30.44
CA GLY A 94 -5.76 2.40 30.11
C GLY A 94 -5.77 3.29 28.85
N GLY A 95 -6.97 3.64 28.40
CA GLY A 95 -7.16 4.56 27.27
C GLY A 95 -6.66 4.00 25.94
N PHE A 96 -6.15 4.87 25.08
CA PHE A 96 -5.73 4.53 23.71
C PHE A 96 -4.61 3.46 23.67
N ILE A 97 -3.67 3.49 24.61
CA ILE A 97 -2.57 2.52 24.67
C ILE A 97 -3.10 1.13 25.00
N GLY A 98 -4.04 1.01 25.95
CA GLY A 98 -4.69 -0.26 26.27
C GLY A 98 -5.53 -0.80 25.11
N PHE A 99 -6.21 0.07 24.38
CA PHE A 99 -6.90 -0.31 23.15
C PHE A 99 -5.93 -0.87 22.10
N MET A 100 -4.82 -0.19 21.87
CA MET A 100 -3.79 -0.65 20.92
C MET A 100 -3.14 -1.97 21.36
N GLU A 101 -2.88 -2.15 22.66
CA GLU A 101 -2.38 -3.41 23.20
C GLU A 101 -3.35 -4.55 22.91
N MET A 102 -4.61 -4.40 23.30
CA MET A 102 -5.64 -5.41 23.05
C MET A 102 -5.75 -5.75 21.57
N PHE A 103 -5.70 -4.74 20.70
CA PHE A 103 -5.84 -4.92 19.28
C PHE A 103 -4.61 -5.62 18.65
N ILE A 104 -3.42 -5.23 19.06
CA ILE A 104 -2.17 -5.90 18.62
C ILE A 104 -2.14 -7.35 19.08
N MET A 105 -2.53 -7.62 20.33
CA MET A 105 -2.57 -8.98 20.87
C MET A 105 -3.61 -9.85 20.17
N MET A 106 -4.81 -9.32 19.92
CA MET A 106 -5.84 -10.01 19.16
C MET A 106 -5.32 -10.42 17.76
N VAL A 107 -4.73 -9.48 17.02
CA VAL A 107 -4.19 -9.80 15.68
C VAL A 107 -3.03 -10.80 15.76
N ASN A 108 -2.14 -10.64 16.74
CA ASN A 108 -0.98 -11.53 16.90
C ASN A 108 -1.36 -12.94 17.34
N ASP A 109 -2.23 -13.07 18.35
CA ASP A 109 -2.52 -14.35 18.98
C ASP A 109 -3.63 -15.12 18.25
N ASP A 110 -4.70 -14.43 17.87
CA ASP A 110 -5.86 -15.08 17.23
C ASP A 110 -5.65 -15.28 15.73
N ILE A 111 -4.93 -14.39 15.05
CA ILE A 111 -4.75 -14.45 13.59
C ILE A 111 -3.36 -15.01 13.25
N ILE A 112 -2.29 -14.29 13.61
CA ILE A 112 -0.94 -14.61 13.12
C ILE A 112 -0.46 -15.95 13.67
N LYS A 113 -0.57 -16.15 14.98
CA LYS A 113 -0.11 -17.37 15.63
C LYS A 113 -0.90 -18.60 15.19
N SER A 114 -2.20 -18.46 14.99
CA SER A 114 -3.04 -19.58 14.51
C SER A 114 -2.75 -19.95 13.05
N CYS A 115 -2.48 -18.97 12.18
CA CYS A 115 -2.23 -19.20 10.76
C CYS A 115 -0.80 -19.63 10.45
N VAL A 116 0.20 -19.03 11.12
CA VAL A 116 1.64 -19.29 10.85
C VAL A 116 2.20 -20.45 11.65
N GLY A 117 1.62 -20.76 12.82
CA GLY A 117 2.06 -21.83 13.68
C GLY A 117 3.33 -21.51 14.49
N PRO A 118 4.21 -22.51 14.81
CA PRO A 118 5.29 -22.34 15.77
C PRO A 118 6.29 -21.22 15.47
N ASN A 119 6.50 -20.93 14.20
CA ASN A 119 7.46 -19.91 13.75
C ASN A 119 6.88 -18.50 13.65
N TYR A 120 5.66 -18.27 14.15
CA TYR A 120 4.93 -17.00 14.00
C TYR A 120 5.74 -15.77 14.42
N ARG A 121 6.57 -15.87 15.46
CA ARG A 121 7.38 -14.74 15.97
C ARG A 121 8.32 -14.12 14.92
N LYS A 122 8.78 -14.92 13.96
CA LYS A 122 9.64 -14.44 12.88
C LYS A 122 8.87 -13.56 11.87
N PHE A 123 7.61 -13.92 11.63
CA PHE A 123 6.76 -13.27 10.62
C PHE A 123 5.81 -12.23 11.22
N ALA A 124 5.55 -12.28 12.52
CA ALA A 124 4.64 -11.39 13.21
C ALA A 124 4.92 -9.89 12.96
N PRO A 125 6.16 -9.38 13.00
CA PRO A 125 6.42 -7.97 12.73
C PRO A 125 5.97 -7.54 11.34
N TYR A 126 6.24 -8.36 10.31
CA TYR A 126 5.82 -8.07 8.93
C TYR A 126 4.29 -8.09 8.80
N LEU A 127 3.65 -9.14 9.31
CA LEU A 127 2.20 -9.33 9.20
C LEU A 127 1.43 -8.26 9.99
N LEU A 128 1.89 -7.89 11.19
CA LEU A 128 1.33 -6.79 11.96
C LEU A 128 1.48 -5.46 11.21
N THR A 129 2.65 -5.19 10.63
CA THR A 129 2.87 -3.97 9.85
C THR A 129 1.93 -3.90 8.65
N ALA A 130 1.81 -4.98 7.88
CA ALA A 130 0.90 -5.05 6.73
C ALA A 130 -0.56 -4.87 7.16
N PHE A 131 -0.98 -5.53 8.24
CA PHE A 131 -2.33 -5.40 8.78
C PHE A 131 -2.65 -3.96 9.19
N PHE A 132 -1.81 -3.34 10.03
CA PHE A 132 -2.05 -1.98 10.50
C PHE A 132 -1.91 -0.95 9.39
N PHE A 133 -1.04 -1.16 8.42
CA PHE A 133 -0.95 -0.31 7.24
C PHE A 133 -2.27 -0.31 6.45
N ILE A 134 -2.79 -1.48 6.13
CA ILE A 134 -4.07 -1.61 5.43
C ILE A 134 -5.21 -1.03 6.29
N PHE A 135 -5.26 -1.37 7.57
CA PHE A 135 -6.30 -0.92 8.48
C PHE A 135 -6.36 0.61 8.61
N ILE A 136 -5.22 1.27 8.86
CA ILE A 136 -5.17 2.74 9.00
C ILE A 136 -5.51 3.42 7.68
N ASN A 137 -5.02 2.91 6.54
CA ASN A 137 -5.37 3.49 5.24
C ASN A 137 -6.87 3.37 4.95
N ASN A 138 -7.52 2.27 5.31
CA ASN A 138 -8.97 2.11 5.18
C ASN A 138 -9.73 3.04 6.12
N MET A 139 -9.33 3.12 7.39
CA MET A 139 -9.95 4.04 8.36
C MET A 139 -9.85 5.50 7.91
N MET A 140 -8.68 5.92 7.44
CA MET A 140 -8.46 7.27 6.91
C MET A 140 -9.25 7.51 5.62
N GLY A 141 -9.47 6.48 4.80
CA GLY A 141 -10.31 6.56 3.60
C GLY A 141 -11.78 6.86 3.91
N LEU A 142 -12.29 6.48 5.08
CA LEU A 142 -13.67 6.75 5.52
C LEU A 142 -13.87 8.20 5.98
N ILE A 143 -12.80 8.93 6.31
CA ILE A 143 -12.89 10.32 6.77
C ILE A 143 -13.12 11.23 5.55
N PRO A 144 -14.25 11.97 5.47
CA PRO A 144 -14.63 12.70 4.27
C PRO A 144 -13.88 14.03 4.05
N PHE A 145 -12.98 14.40 4.95
CA PHE A 145 -12.23 15.68 4.88
C PHE A 145 -10.72 15.45 4.86
N PHE A 146 -9.99 16.40 4.31
CA PHE A 146 -8.52 16.37 4.23
C PHE A 146 -7.88 16.27 5.63
N PRO A 147 -6.84 15.41 5.83
CA PRO A 147 -6.10 14.59 4.84
C PRO A 147 -6.72 13.23 4.50
N GLY A 148 -7.92 12.93 4.99
CA GLY A 148 -8.67 11.73 4.70
C GLY A 148 -9.36 11.73 3.32
N GLY A 149 -10.24 10.74 3.10
CA GLY A 149 -11.03 10.61 1.88
C GLY A 149 -10.23 10.21 0.63
N ALA A 150 -8.98 9.76 0.80
CA ALA A 150 -8.21 9.17 -0.27
C ALA A 150 -8.29 7.64 -0.18
N ASN A 151 -8.83 7.01 -1.21
CA ASN A 151 -8.88 5.55 -1.30
C ASN A 151 -7.50 5.02 -1.70
N VAL A 152 -6.60 4.92 -0.72
CA VAL A 152 -5.21 4.47 -0.91
C VAL A 152 -5.17 2.99 -1.29
N THR A 153 -5.94 2.17 -0.59
CA THR A 153 -5.99 0.71 -0.81
C THR A 153 -6.78 0.32 -2.05
N GLY A 154 -7.64 1.21 -2.58
CA GLY A 154 -8.28 1.05 -3.88
C GLY A 154 -7.36 1.32 -5.08
N ASN A 155 -6.16 1.84 -4.83
CA ASN A 155 -5.18 2.06 -5.90
C ASN A 155 -4.48 0.72 -6.23
N ILE A 156 -4.69 0.27 -7.48
CA ILE A 156 -4.14 -1.00 -8.01
C ILE A 156 -2.61 -1.10 -7.85
N ALA A 157 -1.88 0.01 -8.01
CA ALA A 157 -0.43 0.00 -7.86
C ALA A 157 0.00 -0.35 -6.43
N ILE A 158 -0.69 0.20 -5.43
CA ILE A 158 -0.39 -0.04 -4.01
C ILE A 158 -0.75 -1.46 -3.60
N THR A 159 -1.95 -1.92 -3.97
CA THR A 159 -2.39 -3.28 -3.66
C THR A 159 -1.58 -4.33 -4.40
N MET A 160 -1.13 -4.05 -5.62
CA MET A 160 -0.22 -4.93 -6.37
C MET A 160 1.14 -5.08 -5.67
N VAL A 161 1.72 -3.98 -5.18
CA VAL A 161 2.98 -4.06 -4.40
C VAL A 161 2.81 -4.91 -3.15
N LEU A 162 1.72 -4.71 -2.38
CA LEU A 162 1.43 -5.53 -1.20
C LEU A 162 1.24 -7.02 -1.57
N ALA A 163 0.53 -7.29 -2.66
CA ALA A 163 0.33 -8.65 -3.15
C ALA A 163 1.64 -9.31 -3.57
N VAL A 164 2.51 -8.59 -4.30
CA VAL A 164 3.84 -9.09 -4.69
C VAL A 164 4.71 -9.35 -3.47
N CYS A 165 4.71 -8.45 -2.48
CA CYS A 165 5.45 -8.66 -1.23
C CYS A 165 4.97 -9.92 -0.49
N THR A 166 3.66 -10.13 -0.41
CA THR A 166 3.06 -11.31 0.21
C THR A 166 3.38 -12.56 -0.59
N PHE A 167 3.25 -12.51 -1.91
CA PHE A 167 3.61 -13.61 -2.80
C PHE A 167 5.07 -14.03 -2.63
N LEU A 168 6.00 -13.07 -2.62
CA LEU A 168 7.41 -13.35 -2.40
C LEU A 168 7.66 -13.94 -1.01
N ALA A 169 7.06 -13.39 0.03
CA ALA A 169 7.20 -13.90 1.39
C ALA A 169 6.72 -15.35 1.50
N VAL A 170 5.54 -15.66 0.97
CA VAL A 170 4.98 -17.03 0.98
C VAL A 170 5.85 -17.99 0.18
N ASN A 171 6.31 -17.60 -1.00
CA ASN A 171 7.13 -18.50 -1.84
C ASN A 171 8.55 -18.72 -1.30
N ILE A 172 9.18 -17.69 -0.72
CA ILE A 172 10.55 -17.83 -0.17
C ILE A 172 10.55 -18.61 1.13
N PHE A 173 9.54 -18.42 1.98
CA PHE A 173 9.47 -19.03 3.31
C PHE A 173 8.51 -20.23 3.35
N GLY A 174 7.88 -20.58 2.24
CA GLY A 174 6.97 -21.73 2.13
C GLY A 174 7.66 -23.04 2.51
N SER A 175 6.96 -23.88 3.30
CA SER A 175 7.45 -25.19 3.70
C SER A 175 7.46 -26.16 2.51
N LYS A 176 8.20 -27.28 2.67
CA LYS A 176 8.14 -28.38 1.67
C LYS A 176 6.72 -28.93 1.50
N HIS A 177 5.92 -28.90 2.57
CA HIS A 177 4.53 -29.34 2.55
C HIS A 177 3.68 -28.40 1.67
N TYR A 178 3.83 -27.07 1.83
CA TYR A 178 3.18 -26.06 0.99
C TYR A 178 3.45 -26.29 -0.51
N TRP A 179 4.73 -26.51 -0.88
CA TRP A 179 5.08 -26.78 -2.28
C TRP A 179 4.55 -28.12 -2.77
N LYS A 180 4.54 -29.16 -1.90
CA LYS A 180 3.92 -30.45 -2.22
C LYS A 180 2.42 -30.29 -2.50
N ASP A 181 1.71 -29.53 -1.66
CA ASP A 181 0.26 -29.34 -1.81
C ASP A 181 -0.11 -28.57 -3.09
N ILE A 182 0.73 -27.60 -3.49
CA ILE A 182 0.53 -26.85 -4.73
C ILE A 182 0.78 -27.73 -5.96
N PHE A 183 1.92 -28.42 -6.00
CA PHE A 183 2.32 -29.17 -7.22
C PHE A 183 1.80 -30.62 -7.24
N TRP A 184 1.57 -31.19 -6.08
CA TRP A 184 1.14 -32.59 -5.94
C TRP A 184 0.18 -32.80 -4.78
N PRO A 185 -1.06 -32.26 -4.88
CA PRO A 185 -2.06 -32.41 -3.82
C PRO A 185 -2.39 -33.88 -3.57
N ASP A 186 -2.69 -34.23 -2.32
CA ASP A 186 -3.08 -35.57 -1.91
C ASP A 186 -4.55 -35.86 -2.26
N VAL A 187 -4.84 -35.84 -3.57
CA VAL A 187 -6.17 -36.18 -4.14
C VAL A 187 -6.09 -37.46 -4.98
N PRO A 188 -7.21 -38.17 -5.19
CA PRO A 188 -7.25 -39.35 -6.06
C PRO A 188 -6.62 -39.08 -7.44
N TRP A 189 -5.95 -40.08 -8.01
CA TRP A 189 -5.15 -39.94 -9.24
C TRP A 189 -5.95 -39.39 -10.45
N TRP A 190 -7.24 -39.72 -10.53
CA TRP A 190 -8.13 -39.26 -11.61
C TRP A 190 -8.51 -37.78 -11.52
N LEU A 191 -8.33 -37.14 -10.33
CA LEU A 191 -8.49 -35.71 -10.12
C LEU A 191 -7.18 -34.93 -10.29
N LYS A 192 -6.02 -35.60 -10.33
CA LYS A 192 -4.71 -34.95 -10.49
C LYS A 192 -4.46 -34.37 -11.88
N VAL A 193 -5.13 -34.89 -12.90
CA VAL A 193 -4.90 -34.52 -14.30
C VAL A 193 -5.45 -33.13 -14.68
N PRO A 194 -6.57 -32.64 -14.15
CA PRO A 194 -7.05 -31.28 -14.44
C PRO A 194 -6.67 -30.21 -13.39
N ILE A 195 -6.13 -30.57 -12.23
CA ILE A 195 -5.99 -29.69 -11.06
C ILE A 195 -4.73 -28.82 -11.01
N PRO A 196 -3.61 -29.07 -11.74
CA PRO A 196 -2.50 -28.12 -11.73
C PRO A 196 -2.87 -26.69 -12.21
N MET A 197 -4.09 -26.48 -12.69
CA MET A 197 -4.57 -25.20 -13.20
C MET A 197 -5.75 -24.58 -12.43
N MET A 198 -6.25 -25.19 -11.35
CA MET A 198 -7.27 -24.55 -10.52
C MET A 198 -6.63 -23.90 -9.30
N PRO A 199 -6.61 -22.57 -9.22
CA PRO A 199 -6.31 -21.85 -7.97
C PRO A 199 -7.49 -22.05 -7.02
N PHE A 200 -7.26 -22.67 -5.90
CA PHE A 200 -8.14 -22.65 -4.74
C PHE A 200 -7.74 -21.51 -3.83
#